data_c6b40cadc7133277369f1233f6c1d15f
#
_entry.id   c6b40cadc7133277369f1233f6c1d15f
#
_cell.length_a   1.000
_cell.length_b   1.000
_cell.length_c   1.000
_cell.angle_alpha   90.00
_cell.angle_beta   90.00
_cell.angle_gamma   90.00
#
_symmetry.space_group_name_H-M   'P 1'
#
loop_
_entity.id
_entity.type
_entity.pdbx_description
1 polymer ?
#
loop_
_entity_poly.entity_id
_entity_poly.type
_entity_poly.pdbx_seq_one_letter_code
_entity_poly.pdbx_strand_id
1 'polypeptide(L)'
;TKGYTSYVTGENLEDLPECLEAYDLIVTFNGTSFDLPYLTHYFGDIFRNKAHLDLRYPLKRLGYSGGLKVIEQTANVGRPSELAALNGYDAVLMWRMWLNGDEGARNTLVRYNAEDVASLPELADLVHHQLQASLPLPPHTLDSWPRVIDELPYEPKVIKYLIANKQP
;
A
#
# COMPACT_ATOMS: atom_id res chain seq x y z
N THR A 1 -2.82 12.76 -11.99
CA THR A 1 -2.11 13.49 -10.92
C THR A 1 -1.10 12.51 -10.30
N LYS A 2 0.20 12.81 -10.40
CA LYS A 2 1.25 12.02 -9.75
C LYS A 2 1.39 12.54 -8.33
N GLY A 3 0.81 11.87 -7.33
CA GLY A 3 0.87 12.26 -5.96
C GLY A 3 0.33 11.20 -5.01
N TYR A 4 0.51 11.40 -3.72
CA TYR A 4 -0.05 10.59 -2.65
C TYR A 4 -1.20 11.34 -1.97
N THR A 5 -2.32 10.67 -1.74
CA THR A 5 -3.44 11.18 -0.95
C THR A 5 -3.85 10.09 0.04
N SER A 6 -4.00 10.44 1.31
CA SER A 6 -4.55 9.55 2.33
C SER A 6 -6.01 9.87 2.59
N TYR A 7 -6.83 8.85 2.75
CA TYR A 7 -8.22 8.94 3.15
C TYR A 7 -8.37 8.30 4.52
N VAL A 8 -8.80 9.09 5.48
CA VAL A 8 -8.81 8.71 6.89
C VAL A 8 -10.22 8.84 7.46
N THR A 9 -10.70 7.79 8.12
CA THR A 9 -12.02 7.78 8.77
C THR A 9 -12.11 8.90 9.80
N GLY A 10 -13.18 9.70 9.71
CA GLY A 10 -13.40 10.87 10.57
C GLY A 10 -12.70 12.15 10.10
N GLU A 11 -11.96 12.10 8.99
CA GLU A 11 -11.34 13.29 8.38
C GLU A 11 -11.90 13.52 6.96
N ASN A 12 -11.53 12.67 6.01
CA ASN A 12 -11.82 12.86 4.58
C ASN A 12 -12.10 11.55 3.84
N LEU A 13 -12.43 10.46 4.54
CA LEU A 13 -12.69 9.17 3.89
C LEU A 13 -13.87 9.27 2.90
N GLU A 14 -14.81 10.13 3.17
CA GLU A 14 -16.03 10.36 2.37
C GLU A 14 -15.71 10.92 0.96
N ASP A 15 -14.54 11.52 0.76
CA ASP A 15 -14.11 12.07 -0.53
C ASP A 15 -13.52 10.97 -1.47
N LEU A 16 -13.28 9.77 -0.95
CA LEU A 16 -12.68 8.67 -1.72
C LEU A 16 -13.49 8.29 -2.97
N PRO A 17 -14.83 8.15 -2.93
CA PRO A 17 -15.61 7.79 -4.13
C PRO A 17 -15.40 8.79 -5.28
N GLU A 18 -15.44 10.09 -5.00
CA GLU A 18 -15.25 11.15 -5.99
C GLU A 18 -13.82 11.08 -6.57
N CYS A 19 -12.81 10.90 -5.72
CA CYS A 19 -11.43 10.73 -6.17
C CYS A 19 -11.29 9.54 -7.12
N LEU A 20 -11.94 8.42 -6.82
CA LEU A 20 -11.86 7.21 -7.64
C LEU A 20 -12.47 7.40 -9.04
N GLU A 21 -13.39 8.34 -9.25
CA GLU A 21 -14.00 8.58 -10.57
C GLU A 21 -12.94 8.92 -11.64
N ALA A 22 -11.84 9.52 -11.26
CA ALA A 22 -10.75 9.90 -12.17
C ALA A 22 -9.88 8.73 -12.65
N TYR A 23 -10.11 7.50 -12.17
CA TYR A 23 -9.24 6.36 -12.43
C TYR A 23 -10.01 5.20 -13.08
N ASP A 24 -9.42 4.60 -14.11
CA ASP A 24 -9.95 3.41 -14.81
C ASP A 24 -9.40 2.10 -14.24
N LEU A 25 -8.23 2.14 -13.61
CA LEU A 25 -7.53 0.99 -13.03
C LEU A 25 -7.19 1.24 -11.56
N ILE A 26 -7.56 0.28 -10.74
CA ILE A 26 -7.17 0.21 -9.32
C ILE A 26 -6.14 -0.90 -9.16
N VAL A 27 -5.00 -0.57 -8.58
CA VAL A 27 -3.94 -1.56 -8.27
C VAL A 27 -3.85 -1.72 -6.76
N THR A 28 -3.82 -2.96 -6.30
CA THR A 28 -3.74 -3.29 -4.87
C THR A 28 -2.77 -4.42 -4.61
N PHE A 29 -2.48 -4.68 -3.34
CA PHE A 29 -1.91 -5.93 -2.89
C PHE A 29 -2.84 -6.60 -1.87
N ASN A 30 -3.45 -7.72 -2.24
CA ASN A 30 -4.46 -8.43 -1.46
C ASN A 30 -5.77 -7.65 -1.25
N GLY A 31 -6.02 -6.62 -2.04
CA GLY A 31 -7.20 -5.77 -1.94
C GLY A 31 -8.50 -6.51 -2.24
N THR A 32 -8.46 -7.56 -3.08
CA THR A 32 -9.59 -8.44 -3.36
C THR A 32 -10.21 -9.03 -2.09
N SER A 33 -9.37 -9.35 -1.09
CA SER A 33 -9.79 -10.00 0.15
C SER A 33 -9.99 -9.01 1.31
N PHE A 34 -9.48 -7.79 1.22
CA PHE A 34 -9.50 -6.82 2.30
C PHE A 34 -10.11 -5.48 1.90
N ASP A 35 -9.41 -4.68 1.11
CA ASP A 35 -9.76 -3.29 0.88
C ASP A 35 -11.08 -3.16 0.11
N LEU A 36 -11.24 -3.90 -1.00
CA LEU A 36 -12.42 -3.79 -1.85
C LEU A 36 -13.71 -4.21 -1.14
N PRO A 37 -13.79 -5.37 -0.45
CA PRO A 37 -14.98 -5.75 0.29
C PRO A 37 -15.35 -4.74 1.38
N TYR A 38 -14.36 -4.22 2.12
CA TYR A 38 -14.59 -3.24 3.16
C TYR A 38 -15.16 -1.93 2.59
N LEU A 39 -14.50 -1.37 1.57
CA LEU A 39 -14.93 -0.13 0.93
C LEU A 39 -16.27 -0.27 0.20
N THR A 40 -16.53 -1.43 -0.43
CA THR A 40 -17.83 -1.71 -1.03
C THR A 40 -18.93 -1.81 0.02
N HIS A 41 -18.65 -2.39 1.18
CA HIS A 41 -19.62 -2.41 2.28
C HIS A 41 -19.93 -1.01 2.80
N TYR A 42 -18.92 -0.13 2.86
CA TYR A 42 -19.06 1.22 3.40
C TYR A 42 -19.72 2.20 2.41
N PHE A 43 -19.32 2.17 1.14
CA PHE A 43 -19.73 3.14 0.11
C PHE A 43 -20.64 2.58 -0.98
N GLY A 44 -20.94 1.28 -0.97
CA GLY A 44 -21.58 0.61 -2.11
C GLY A 44 -20.58 0.32 -3.23
N ASP A 45 -21.09 0.19 -4.45
CA ASP A 45 -20.30 -0.27 -5.61
C ASP A 45 -19.47 0.87 -6.26
N ILE A 46 -18.52 1.41 -5.49
CA ILE A 46 -17.63 2.49 -5.96
C ILE A 46 -16.58 2.01 -6.97
N PHE A 47 -16.42 0.70 -7.14
CA PHE A 47 -15.47 0.09 -8.08
C PHE A 47 -16.12 -0.30 -9.41
N ARG A 48 -17.41 0.00 -9.58
CA ARG A 48 -18.14 -0.31 -10.80
C ARG A 48 -17.45 0.28 -12.04
N ASN A 49 -17.31 -0.54 -13.07
CA ASN A 49 -16.66 -0.17 -14.32
C ASN A 49 -15.16 0.16 -14.21
N LYS A 50 -14.50 -0.24 -13.13
CA LYS A 50 -13.05 -0.07 -12.97
C LYS A 50 -12.34 -1.41 -13.12
N ALA A 51 -11.23 -1.41 -13.85
CA ALA A 51 -10.34 -2.57 -13.84
C ALA A 51 -9.65 -2.70 -12.49
N HIS A 52 -9.43 -3.92 -12.02
CA HIS A 52 -8.73 -4.16 -10.76
C HIS A 52 -7.58 -5.14 -10.98
N LEU A 53 -6.38 -4.74 -10.58
CA LEU A 53 -5.18 -5.57 -10.56
C LEU A 53 -4.74 -5.79 -9.11
N ASP A 54 -4.97 -6.99 -8.59
CA ASP A 54 -4.42 -7.39 -7.30
C ASP A 54 -3.08 -8.08 -7.52
N LEU A 55 -2.00 -7.41 -7.19
CA LEU A 55 -0.62 -7.87 -7.43
C LEU A 55 -0.25 -9.14 -6.67
N ARG A 56 -0.98 -9.50 -5.62
CA ARG A 56 -0.76 -10.75 -4.88
C ARG A 56 -0.83 -11.98 -5.81
N TYR A 57 -1.77 -12.00 -6.76
CA TYR A 57 -1.97 -13.17 -7.62
C TYR A 57 -0.87 -13.34 -8.67
N PRO A 58 -0.54 -12.33 -9.49
CA PRO A 58 0.53 -12.48 -10.46
C PRO A 58 1.91 -12.66 -9.79
N LEU A 59 2.20 -12.00 -8.67
CA LEU A 59 3.43 -12.22 -7.90
C LEU A 59 3.52 -13.66 -7.39
N LYS A 60 2.43 -14.22 -6.87
CA LYS A 60 2.37 -15.64 -6.46
C LYS A 60 2.65 -16.58 -7.64
N ARG A 61 2.11 -16.29 -8.83
CA ARG A 61 2.36 -17.07 -10.05
C ARG A 61 3.83 -17.03 -10.48
N LEU A 62 4.52 -15.93 -10.22
CA LEU A 62 5.95 -15.75 -10.47
C LEU A 62 6.85 -16.36 -9.38
N GLY A 63 6.26 -17.01 -8.36
CA GLY A 63 7.00 -17.66 -7.28
C GLY A 63 7.23 -16.81 -6.03
N TYR A 64 6.78 -15.54 -6.01
CA TYR A 64 6.84 -14.72 -4.81
C TYR A 64 5.74 -15.14 -3.84
N SER A 65 6.07 -15.33 -2.56
CA SER A 65 5.13 -15.75 -1.53
C SER A 65 5.32 -14.99 -0.23
N GLY A 66 4.27 -14.91 0.58
CA GLY A 66 4.25 -14.17 1.83
C GLY A 66 3.43 -12.87 1.77
N GLY A 67 3.61 -12.03 2.78
CA GLY A 67 3.02 -10.69 2.82
C GLY A 67 3.80 -9.70 1.98
N LEU A 68 3.23 -8.50 1.76
CA LEU A 68 3.82 -7.45 0.94
C LEU A 68 5.29 -7.19 1.29
N LYS A 69 5.63 -7.04 2.57
CA LYS A 69 7.00 -6.78 3.03
C LYS A 69 8.00 -7.89 2.70
N VAL A 70 7.57 -9.15 2.78
CA VAL A 70 8.42 -10.29 2.42
C VAL A 70 8.70 -10.27 0.92
N ILE A 71 7.68 -9.96 0.14
CA ILE A 71 7.80 -9.85 -1.32
C ILE A 71 8.69 -8.66 -1.70
N GLU A 72 8.52 -7.49 -1.08
CA GLU A 72 9.39 -6.33 -1.28
C GLU A 72 10.86 -6.65 -1.02
N GLN A 73 11.16 -7.32 0.08
CA GLN A 73 12.52 -7.76 0.40
C GLN A 73 13.07 -8.74 -0.63
N THR A 74 12.26 -9.72 -1.04
CA THR A 74 12.68 -10.74 -2.02
C THR A 74 12.85 -10.14 -3.42
N ALA A 75 12.01 -9.16 -3.76
CA ALA A 75 12.05 -8.43 -5.02
C ALA A 75 13.08 -7.28 -5.03
N ASN A 76 13.74 -7.03 -3.90
CA ASN A 76 14.66 -5.90 -3.69
C ASN A 76 13.99 -4.53 -3.95
N VAL A 77 12.72 -4.42 -3.61
CA VAL A 77 11.96 -3.16 -3.61
C VAL A 77 12.21 -2.47 -2.26
N GLY A 78 12.78 -1.26 -2.32
CA GLY A 78 13.26 -0.58 -1.13
C GLY A 78 12.15 0.10 -0.31
N ARG A 79 12.23 -0.03 1.03
CA ARG A 79 11.54 0.87 1.98
C ARG A 79 12.50 1.26 3.10
N PRO A 80 12.28 2.39 3.80
CA PRO A 80 13.08 2.77 4.96
C PRO A 80 13.13 1.64 5.99
N SER A 81 14.34 1.32 6.49
CA SER A 81 14.57 0.20 7.39
C SER A 81 13.76 0.29 8.69
N GLU A 82 13.54 1.50 9.20
CA GLU A 82 12.79 1.75 10.43
C GLU A 82 11.33 1.33 10.31
N LEU A 83 10.68 1.67 9.19
CA LEU A 83 9.28 1.28 8.92
C LEU A 83 9.14 -0.18 8.52
N ALA A 84 10.19 -0.78 7.95
CA ALA A 84 10.20 -2.20 7.62
C ALA A 84 10.03 -3.11 8.84
N ALA A 85 10.42 -2.65 10.03
CA ALA A 85 10.25 -3.38 11.28
C ALA A 85 8.80 -3.47 11.80
N LEU A 86 7.90 -2.61 11.30
CA LEU A 86 6.48 -2.60 11.69
C LEU A 86 5.69 -3.65 10.93
N ASN A 87 4.56 -4.08 11.49
CA ASN A 87 3.61 -5.02 10.87
C ASN A 87 2.16 -4.54 10.97
N GLY A 88 1.20 -5.29 10.44
CA GLY A 88 -0.21 -4.91 10.45
C GLY A 88 -0.81 -4.74 11.85
N TYR A 89 -0.31 -5.46 12.86
CA TYR A 89 -0.76 -5.27 14.25
C TYR A 89 -0.26 -3.93 14.80
N ASP A 90 0.96 -3.54 14.46
CA ASP A 90 1.50 -2.22 14.82
C ASP A 90 0.63 -1.09 14.26
N ALA A 91 0.07 -1.26 13.05
CA ALA A 91 -0.87 -0.30 12.47
C ALA A 91 -2.14 -0.15 13.33
N VAL A 92 -2.69 -1.25 13.86
CA VAL A 92 -3.83 -1.21 14.78
C VAL A 92 -3.48 -0.49 16.08
N LEU A 93 -2.28 -0.69 16.59
CA LEU A 93 -1.81 -0.01 17.80
C LEU A 93 -1.65 1.50 17.56
N MET A 94 -1.04 1.90 16.44
CA MET A 94 -0.92 3.31 16.06
C MET A 94 -2.28 3.99 15.90
N TRP A 95 -3.25 3.30 15.31
CA TRP A 95 -4.64 3.78 15.23
C TRP A 95 -5.23 4.05 16.62
N ARG A 96 -5.06 3.11 17.57
CA ARG A 96 -5.54 3.28 18.94
C ARG A 96 -4.83 4.42 19.67
N MET A 97 -3.51 4.57 19.48
CA MET A 97 -2.74 5.67 20.05
C MET A 97 -3.25 7.02 19.53
N TRP A 98 -3.52 7.12 18.22
CA TRP A 98 -4.11 8.31 17.65
C TRP A 98 -5.50 8.63 18.21
N LEU A 99 -6.38 7.65 18.34
CA LEU A 99 -7.70 7.85 18.98
C LEU A 99 -7.59 8.35 20.44
N ASN A 100 -6.45 8.15 21.09
CA ASN A 100 -6.14 8.70 22.42
C ASN A 100 -5.32 10.02 22.35
N GLY A 101 -5.23 10.65 21.18
CA GLY A 101 -4.64 11.98 20.99
C GLY A 101 -3.17 12.01 20.60
N ASP A 102 -2.56 10.87 20.20
CA ASP A 102 -1.16 10.84 19.76
C ASP A 102 -1.06 11.12 18.25
N GLU A 103 -0.82 12.39 17.90
CA GLU A 103 -0.62 12.83 16.51
C GLU A 103 0.64 12.24 15.86
N GLY A 104 1.67 11.90 16.64
CA GLY A 104 2.85 11.21 16.15
C GLY A 104 2.52 9.81 15.64
N ALA A 105 1.63 9.10 16.35
CA ALA A 105 1.12 7.80 15.92
C ALA A 105 0.32 7.90 14.62
N ARG A 106 -0.53 8.94 14.48
CA ARG A 106 -1.27 9.21 13.24
C ARG A 106 -0.31 9.40 12.05
N ASN A 107 0.64 10.29 12.18
CA ASN A 107 1.59 10.60 11.11
C ASN A 107 2.41 9.36 10.72
N THR A 108 2.81 8.57 11.70
CA THR A 108 3.56 7.33 11.47
C THR A 108 2.70 6.28 10.76
N LEU A 109 1.41 6.17 11.12
CA LEU A 109 0.47 5.26 10.46
C LEU A 109 0.22 5.66 9.00
N VAL A 110 0.01 6.94 8.74
CA VAL A 110 -0.15 7.47 7.38
C VAL A 110 1.10 7.19 6.55
N ARG A 111 2.28 7.45 7.09
CA ARG A 111 3.54 7.16 6.41
C ARG A 111 3.72 5.66 6.17
N TYR A 112 3.38 4.81 7.13
CA TYR A 112 3.44 3.36 6.99
C TYR A 112 2.55 2.86 5.84
N ASN A 113 1.31 3.35 5.77
CA ASN A 113 0.39 3.01 4.68
C ASN A 113 0.89 3.54 3.33
N ALA A 114 1.44 4.75 3.30
CA ALA A 114 2.04 5.32 2.10
C ALA A 114 3.19 4.47 1.54
N GLU A 115 4.04 3.90 2.41
CA GLU A 115 5.10 2.99 2.00
C GLU A 115 4.54 1.71 1.35
N ASP A 116 3.46 1.15 1.92
CA ASP A 116 2.81 -0.04 1.35
C ASP A 116 2.26 0.25 -0.06
N VAL A 117 1.71 1.45 -0.30
CA VAL A 117 1.19 1.86 -1.62
C VAL A 117 2.32 2.21 -2.59
N ALA A 118 3.37 2.91 -2.12
CA ALA A 118 4.46 3.38 -2.97
C ALA A 118 5.32 2.28 -3.58
N SER A 119 5.29 1.07 -3.01
CA SER A 119 5.97 -0.10 -3.57
C SER A 119 5.20 -0.77 -4.72
N LEU A 120 3.90 -0.52 -4.84
CA LEU A 120 3.05 -1.21 -5.83
C LEU A 120 3.44 -0.93 -7.29
N PRO A 121 3.81 0.29 -7.71
CA PRO A 121 4.29 0.54 -9.07
C PRO A 121 5.52 -0.30 -9.43
N GLU A 122 6.54 -0.35 -8.56
CA GLU A 122 7.75 -1.14 -8.79
C GLU A 122 7.43 -2.64 -8.87
N LEU A 123 6.52 -3.14 -8.02
CA LEU A 123 6.06 -4.52 -8.08
C LEU A 123 5.23 -4.81 -9.34
N ALA A 124 4.44 -3.85 -9.82
CA ALA A 124 3.71 -3.97 -11.08
C ALA A 124 4.66 -4.04 -12.29
N ASP A 125 5.71 -3.22 -12.28
CA ASP A 125 6.76 -3.27 -13.30
C ASP A 125 7.49 -4.62 -13.30
N LEU A 126 7.85 -5.13 -12.13
CA LEU A 126 8.44 -6.45 -11.97
C LEU A 126 7.56 -7.55 -12.59
N VAL A 127 6.26 -7.53 -12.24
CA VAL A 127 5.27 -8.48 -12.78
C VAL A 127 5.18 -8.35 -14.30
N HIS A 128 5.07 -7.11 -14.80
CA HIS A 128 4.98 -6.85 -16.22
C HIS A 128 6.21 -7.40 -16.97
N HIS A 129 7.42 -7.08 -16.53
CA HIS A 129 8.65 -7.54 -17.18
C HIS A 129 8.80 -9.06 -17.16
N GLN A 130 8.52 -9.72 -16.03
CA GLN A 130 8.68 -11.17 -15.92
C GLN A 130 7.61 -11.92 -16.72
N LEU A 131 6.38 -11.44 -16.76
CA LEU A 131 5.33 -12.06 -17.59
C LEU A 131 5.57 -11.80 -19.08
N GLN A 132 5.98 -10.60 -19.46
CA GLN A 132 6.30 -10.27 -20.84
C GLN A 132 7.40 -11.16 -21.41
N ALA A 133 8.46 -11.42 -20.63
CA ALA A 133 9.55 -12.30 -21.03
C ALA A 133 9.09 -13.75 -21.35
N SER A 134 7.94 -14.17 -20.84
CA SER A 134 7.34 -15.48 -21.09
C SER A 134 6.33 -15.49 -22.25
N LEU A 135 6.03 -14.33 -22.85
CA LEU A 135 5.05 -14.20 -23.92
C LEU A 135 5.72 -13.79 -25.22
N PRO A 136 5.19 -14.25 -26.38
CA PRO A 136 5.70 -13.86 -27.71
C PRO A 136 5.19 -12.45 -28.10
N LEU A 137 5.37 -11.46 -27.22
CA LEU A 137 4.96 -10.08 -27.43
C LEU A 137 6.18 -9.18 -27.61
N PRO A 138 6.08 -8.10 -28.39
CA PRO A 138 7.16 -7.12 -28.47
C PRO A 138 7.43 -6.50 -27.10
N PRO A 139 8.69 -6.17 -26.78
CA PRO A 139 9.01 -5.49 -25.53
C PRO A 139 8.25 -4.17 -25.41
N HIS A 140 7.65 -3.96 -24.28
CA HIS A 140 6.99 -2.71 -23.91
C HIS A 140 7.52 -2.25 -22.57
N THR A 141 7.87 -0.99 -22.43
CA THR A 141 8.31 -0.40 -21.17
C THR A 141 7.16 0.40 -20.57
N LEU A 142 6.97 0.25 -19.25
CA LEU A 142 6.08 1.13 -18.50
C LEU A 142 6.80 2.43 -18.13
N ASP A 143 6.05 3.50 -18.00
CA ASP A 143 6.60 4.77 -17.51
C ASP A 143 7.06 4.60 -16.05
N SER A 144 8.20 5.20 -15.71
CA SER A 144 8.68 5.21 -14.34
C SER A 144 7.77 6.06 -13.45
N TRP A 145 7.52 5.57 -12.22
CA TRP A 145 6.73 6.26 -11.23
C TRP A 145 7.64 6.85 -10.16
N PRO A 146 7.65 8.19 -9.97
CA PRO A 146 8.44 8.79 -8.91
C PRO A 146 7.86 8.40 -7.54
N ARG A 147 8.75 8.14 -6.58
CA ARG A 147 8.40 7.93 -5.18
C ARG A 147 8.14 9.28 -4.53
N VAL A 148 6.89 9.65 -4.33
CA VAL A 148 6.47 11.00 -3.87
C VAL A 148 6.10 11.05 -2.39
N ILE A 149 6.51 10.06 -1.60
CA ILE A 149 6.12 9.93 -0.19
C ILE A 149 7.25 10.24 0.78
N ASP A 150 8.47 10.47 0.30
CA ASP A 150 9.66 10.62 1.17
C ASP A 150 9.58 11.83 2.10
N GLU A 151 8.77 12.84 1.75
CA GLU A 151 8.52 14.02 2.58
C GLU A 151 7.44 13.83 3.65
N LEU A 152 6.71 12.71 3.64
CA LEU A 152 5.68 12.47 4.65
C LEU A 152 6.31 12.28 6.03
N PRO A 153 5.84 13.00 7.05
CA PRO A 153 6.41 12.90 8.39
C PRO A 153 6.08 11.55 9.05
N TYR A 154 6.96 11.11 9.91
CA TYR A 154 6.72 10.04 10.87
C TYR A 154 7.44 10.32 12.18
N GLU A 155 7.04 9.67 13.26
CA GLU A 155 7.61 9.91 14.60
C GLU A 155 8.47 8.71 15.04
N PRO A 156 9.81 8.83 15.05
CA PRO A 156 10.70 7.72 15.42
C PRO A 156 10.46 7.16 16.84
N LYS A 157 9.94 7.99 17.76
CA LYS A 157 9.61 7.52 19.12
C LYS A 157 8.46 6.52 19.12
N VAL A 158 7.46 6.71 18.25
CA VAL A 158 6.35 5.77 18.07
C VAL A 158 6.88 4.42 17.58
N ILE A 159 7.77 4.43 16.58
CA ILE A 159 8.38 3.21 16.05
C ILE A 159 9.18 2.47 17.14
N LYS A 160 10.02 3.19 17.88
CA LYS A 160 10.80 2.61 18.97
C LYS A 160 9.92 2.00 20.07
N TYR A 161 8.84 2.69 20.43
CA TYR A 161 7.87 2.19 21.41
C TYR A 161 7.22 0.89 20.95
N LEU A 162 6.75 0.84 19.70
CA LEU A 162 6.11 -0.35 19.12
C LEU A 162 7.08 -1.54 19.06
N ILE A 163 8.33 -1.31 18.62
CA ILE A 163 9.34 -2.36 18.55
C ILE A 163 9.69 -2.90 19.94
N ALA A 164 9.85 -2.02 20.95
CA ALA A 164 10.19 -2.40 22.31
C ALA A 164 9.08 -3.17 23.03
N ASN A 165 7.82 -2.99 22.63
CA ASN A 165 6.66 -3.65 23.23
C ASN A 165 6.10 -4.79 22.39
N LYS A 166 6.81 -5.25 21.35
CA LYS A 166 6.46 -6.49 20.64
C LYS A 166 6.55 -7.66 21.61
N GLN A 167 5.41 -8.28 21.91
CA GLN A 167 5.40 -9.57 22.59
C GLN A 167 5.95 -10.64 21.63
N PRO A 168 6.77 -11.58 22.11
CA PRO A 168 7.32 -12.67 21.31
C PRO A 168 6.23 -13.59 20.73
#